data_b9928cf39f180cdaa7bfd9abd000c77a
#
_entry.id   b9928cf39f180cdaa7bfd9abd000c77a
#
_cell.length_a   1.000
_cell.length_b   1.000
_cell.length_c   1.000
_cell.angle_alpha   90.00
_cell.angle_beta   90.00
_cell.angle_gamma   90.00
#
_symmetry.space_group_name_H-M   'P 1'
#
loop_
_entity.id
_entity.type
_entity.pdbx_description
1 polymer ?
#
loop_
_entity_poly.entity_id
_entity_poly.type
_entity_poly.pdbx_seq_one_letter_code
_entity_poly.pdbx_strand_id
1 'polypeptide(L)'
;HHNRVRRQRQMCIRDRSGGQRQRIMIAMALVNKPKLLIADEPTTALDVTIQAQILDLMSKLKKELGMSILFITHDLGLVKEFSDQVCVMQDGKIVEQGNTSTVFENPSHPYTQKLLNAEPQPKENINGELNPLIEIDGLNVFYTMPSINFLKKNKFHAVKDVSLNIYKNTTIGLVGESGSGKSTLGKAIANLINFDGKIAFNGQEIAKSSKDIKKHIQIVFQDPYGSLSPRMTVGEIVGEGLGVHFRLSKKESTSRIDKVLTDVGIELSSKNKYPHEFSGGQRQRIAIARSLIMNPAFMILDEPTSALDRSIQIQVINLLKDIQDEYKLTYLFISHDLKVIRSMSDYIFVMKDGKIVESGISSDVFEYPKEKYTKKLLAAALRYASD
;
A
#
# COMPACT_ATOMS: atom_id res chain seq x y z
N HIS A 1 -18.10 -26.16 -27.08
CA HIS A 1 -17.84 -26.67 -25.72
C HIS A 1 -16.51 -26.16 -25.13
N HIS A 2 -15.42 -26.03 -25.88
CA HIS A 2 -14.11 -25.60 -25.40
C HIS A 2 -14.09 -24.15 -24.84
N ASN A 3 -14.79 -23.21 -25.45
CA ASN A 3 -14.83 -21.82 -25.00
C ASN A 3 -15.63 -21.62 -23.70
N ARG A 4 -16.63 -22.45 -23.41
CA ARG A 4 -17.40 -22.42 -22.16
C ARG A 4 -16.57 -22.90 -20.97
N VAL A 5 -15.81 -23.97 -21.15
CA VAL A 5 -14.91 -24.52 -20.12
C VAL A 5 -13.74 -23.57 -19.81
N ARG A 6 -13.20 -22.88 -20.81
CA ARG A 6 -12.15 -21.86 -20.61
C ARG A 6 -12.66 -20.65 -19.80
N ARG A 7 -13.88 -20.16 -20.08
CA ARG A 7 -14.51 -19.07 -19.32
C ARG A 7 -14.85 -19.48 -17.87
N GLN A 8 -15.32 -20.71 -17.64
CA GLN A 8 -15.57 -21.20 -16.28
C GLN A 8 -14.27 -21.36 -15.47
N ARG A 9 -13.17 -21.86 -16.08
CA ARG A 9 -11.85 -21.93 -15.40
C ARG A 9 -11.30 -20.54 -15.05
N GLN A 10 -11.45 -19.55 -15.92
CA GLN A 10 -11.03 -18.17 -15.63
C GLN A 10 -11.88 -17.52 -14.53
N MET A 11 -13.19 -17.77 -14.46
CA MET A 11 -14.05 -17.28 -13.36
C MET A 11 -13.62 -17.90 -12.01
N CYS A 12 -13.37 -19.20 -11.95
CA CYS A 12 -12.95 -19.87 -10.69
C CYS A 12 -11.60 -19.40 -10.15
N ILE A 13 -10.68 -18.90 -11.00
CA ILE A 13 -9.36 -18.39 -10.56
C ILE A 13 -9.48 -16.93 -10.08
N ARG A 14 -10.32 -16.12 -10.71
CA ARG A 14 -10.51 -14.70 -10.32
C ARG A 14 -11.16 -14.53 -8.94
N ASP A 15 -11.99 -15.48 -8.54
CA ASP A 15 -12.72 -15.44 -7.26
C ASP A 15 -11.88 -15.97 -6.06
N ARG A 16 -10.62 -16.34 -6.28
CA ARG A 16 -9.73 -16.87 -5.24
C ARG A 16 -8.90 -15.76 -4.60
N SER A 17 -8.60 -15.91 -3.30
CA SER A 17 -7.66 -15.01 -2.60
C SER A 17 -6.27 -15.03 -3.24
N GLY A 18 -5.47 -13.96 -3.04
CA GLY A 18 -4.10 -13.87 -3.55
C GLY A 18 -3.27 -15.12 -3.22
N GLY A 19 -3.27 -15.55 -1.96
CA GLY A 19 -2.55 -16.74 -1.52
C GLY A 19 -3.06 -18.05 -2.14
N GLN A 20 -4.37 -18.18 -2.39
CA GLN A 20 -4.89 -19.36 -3.08
C GLN A 20 -4.46 -19.39 -4.55
N ARG A 21 -4.44 -18.24 -5.23
CA ARG A 21 -3.91 -18.13 -6.60
C ARG A 21 -2.44 -18.50 -6.65
N GLN A 22 -1.65 -18.02 -5.70
CA GLN A 22 -0.21 -18.31 -5.61
C GLN A 22 0.05 -19.81 -5.40
N ARG A 23 -0.69 -20.47 -4.49
CA ARG A 23 -0.60 -21.93 -4.29
C ARG A 23 -0.93 -22.73 -5.57
N ILE A 24 -1.92 -22.27 -6.35
CA ILE A 24 -2.25 -22.91 -7.62
C ILE A 24 -1.11 -22.71 -8.64
N MET A 25 -0.52 -21.52 -8.73
CA MET A 25 0.63 -21.27 -9.62
C MET A 25 1.84 -22.15 -9.25
N ILE A 26 2.16 -22.28 -7.96
CA ILE A 26 3.22 -23.16 -7.47
C ILE A 26 2.89 -24.61 -7.85
N ALA A 27 1.66 -25.09 -7.60
CA ALA A 27 1.26 -26.45 -7.96
C ALA A 27 1.39 -26.70 -9.47
N MET A 28 1.01 -25.75 -10.33
CA MET A 28 1.17 -25.85 -11.78
C MET A 28 2.63 -25.96 -12.19
N ALA A 29 3.53 -25.17 -11.59
CA ALA A 29 4.96 -25.24 -11.88
C ALA A 29 5.60 -26.56 -11.45
N LEU A 30 5.07 -27.21 -10.42
CA LEU A 30 5.60 -28.46 -9.85
C LEU A 30 5.08 -29.75 -10.50
N VAL A 31 4.06 -29.68 -11.37
CA VAL A 31 3.47 -30.87 -12.02
C VAL A 31 4.52 -31.73 -12.71
N ASN A 32 5.52 -31.11 -13.35
CA ASN A 32 6.59 -31.79 -14.07
C ASN A 32 7.82 -32.15 -13.22
N LYS A 33 7.74 -32.02 -11.90
CA LYS A 33 8.84 -32.27 -10.95
C LYS A 33 10.17 -31.64 -11.40
N PRO A 34 10.24 -30.31 -11.55
CA PRO A 34 11.42 -29.63 -12.06
C PRO A 34 12.60 -29.77 -11.08
N LYS A 35 13.84 -29.78 -11.60
CA LYS A 35 15.05 -29.70 -10.80
C LYS A 35 15.32 -28.28 -10.29
N LEU A 36 14.85 -27.27 -11.01
CA LEU A 36 14.97 -25.86 -10.67
C LEU A 36 13.59 -25.18 -10.78
N LEU A 37 13.15 -24.51 -9.71
CA LEU A 37 11.99 -23.64 -9.71
C LEU A 37 12.46 -22.18 -9.72
N ILE A 38 12.00 -21.41 -10.70
CA ILE A 38 12.21 -19.95 -10.73
C ILE A 38 10.97 -19.30 -10.14
N ALA A 39 11.15 -18.60 -9.04
CA ALA A 39 10.09 -17.90 -8.32
C ALA A 39 10.36 -16.39 -8.38
N ASP A 40 9.67 -15.73 -9.29
CA ASP A 40 9.78 -14.29 -9.53
C ASP A 40 8.72 -13.56 -8.71
N GLU A 41 9.17 -12.85 -7.67
CA GLU A 41 8.36 -12.13 -6.69
C GLU A 41 7.13 -12.93 -6.19
N PRO A 42 7.30 -14.17 -5.71
CA PRO A 42 6.17 -15.06 -5.43
C PRO A 42 5.30 -14.63 -4.26
N THR A 43 5.72 -13.65 -3.49
CA THR A 43 5.02 -13.15 -2.31
C THR A 43 4.54 -11.70 -2.47
N THR A 44 4.81 -11.06 -3.60
CA THR A 44 4.37 -9.68 -3.88
C THR A 44 2.84 -9.56 -3.84
N ALA A 45 2.35 -8.50 -3.22
CA ALA A 45 0.92 -8.25 -2.99
C ALA A 45 0.19 -9.28 -2.10
N LEU A 46 0.93 -10.07 -1.32
CA LEU A 46 0.39 -10.93 -0.26
C LEU A 46 0.58 -10.23 1.10
N ASP A 47 -0.39 -10.44 1.99
CA ASP A 47 -0.19 -10.04 3.38
C ASP A 47 0.85 -10.92 4.07
N VAL A 48 1.48 -10.38 5.13
CA VAL A 48 2.62 -11.00 5.82
C VAL A 48 2.32 -12.42 6.31
N THR A 49 1.09 -12.69 6.75
CA THR A 49 0.67 -14.01 7.23
C THR A 49 0.64 -15.03 6.11
N ILE A 50 0.08 -14.67 4.96
CA ILE A 50 0.02 -15.53 3.77
C ILE A 50 1.41 -15.70 3.15
N GLN A 51 2.22 -14.64 3.14
CA GLN A 51 3.62 -14.68 2.70
C GLN A 51 4.41 -15.75 3.47
N ALA A 52 4.36 -15.75 4.81
CA ALA A 52 4.99 -16.76 5.65
C ALA A 52 4.55 -18.19 5.28
N GLN A 53 3.24 -18.40 5.09
CA GLN A 53 2.71 -19.71 4.70
C GLN A 53 3.19 -20.19 3.33
N ILE A 54 3.37 -19.28 2.35
CA ILE A 54 3.89 -19.62 1.02
C ILE A 54 5.37 -20.01 1.10
N LEU A 55 6.16 -19.29 1.88
CA LEU A 55 7.59 -19.58 2.08
C LEU A 55 7.80 -20.91 2.82
N ASP A 56 7.04 -21.18 3.87
CA ASP A 56 7.06 -22.45 4.57
C ASP A 56 6.70 -23.61 3.62
N LEU A 57 5.68 -23.41 2.76
CA LEU A 57 5.31 -24.39 1.73
C LEU A 57 6.45 -24.62 0.72
N MET A 58 7.09 -23.56 0.23
CA MET A 58 8.20 -23.67 -0.73
C MET A 58 9.42 -24.36 -0.11
N SER A 59 9.75 -24.04 1.15
CA SER A 59 10.82 -24.69 1.89
C SER A 59 10.58 -26.20 2.05
N LYS A 60 9.35 -26.59 2.37
CA LYS A 60 8.95 -27.99 2.48
C LYS A 60 9.08 -28.72 1.14
N LEU A 61 8.55 -28.12 0.07
CA LEU A 61 8.61 -28.68 -1.29
C LEU A 61 10.05 -28.77 -1.82
N LYS A 62 10.93 -27.77 -1.52
CA LYS A 62 12.37 -27.83 -1.82
C LYS A 62 13.00 -29.11 -1.25
N LYS A 63 12.72 -29.40 0.03
CA LYS A 63 13.26 -30.61 0.72
C LYS A 63 12.66 -31.90 0.18
N GLU A 64 11.33 -31.96 0.01
CA GLU A 64 10.64 -33.21 -0.41
C GLU A 64 10.96 -33.60 -1.86
N LEU A 65 11.11 -32.63 -2.75
CA LEU A 65 11.36 -32.87 -4.17
C LEU A 65 12.85 -32.85 -4.55
N GLY A 66 13.74 -32.46 -3.63
CA GLY A 66 15.17 -32.32 -3.91
C GLY A 66 15.49 -31.30 -4.99
N MET A 67 14.68 -30.24 -5.11
CA MET A 67 14.84 -29.21 -6.14
C MET A 67 15.58 -27.97 -5.63
N SER A 68 16.21 -27.24 -6.54
CA SER A 68 16.75 -25.91 -6.27
C SER A 68 15.70 -24.83 -6.55
N ILE A 69 15.79 -23.70 -5.85
CA ILE A 69 14.91 -22.56 -6.08
C ILE A 69 15.77 -21.33 -6.41
N LEU A 70 15.50 -20.68 -7.54
CA LEU A 70 15.97 -19.34 -7.82
C LEU A 70 14.86 -18.37 -7.39
N PHE A 71 15.11 -17.67 -6.28
CA PHE A 71 14.14 -16.77 -5.67
C PHE A 71 14.49 -15.34 -6.01
N ILE A 72 13.62 -14.65 -6.75
CA ILE A 72 13.79 -13.25 -7.15
C ILE A 72 12.86 -12.40 -6.28
N THR A 73 13.41 -11.43 -5.57
CA THR A 73 12.65 -10.54 -4.68
C THR A 73 13.43 -9.27 -4.39
N HIS A 74 12.71 -8.22 -4.03
CA HIS A 74 13.26 -6.98 -3.48
C HIS A 74 13.22 -6.95 -1.94
N ASP A 75 12.65 -7.96 -1.29
CA ASP A 75 12.57 -8.06 0.17
C ASP A 75 13.80 -8.75 0.74
N LEU A 76 14.71 -7.96 1.30
CA LEU A 76 15.97 -8.42 1.87
C LEU A 76 15.79 -9.33 3.09
N GLY A 77 14.74 -9.11 3.89
CA GLY A 77 14.42 -9.96 5.02
C GLY A 77 14.11 -11.38 4.59
N LEU A 78 13.37 -11.54 3.48
CA LEU A 78 13.10 -12.85 2.89
C LEU A 78 14.38 -13.51 2.35
N VAL A 79 15.24 -12.74 1.68
CA VAL A 79 16.52 -13.27 1.17
C VAL A 79 17.36 -13.80 2.32
N LYS A 80 17.50 -13.05 3.40
CA LYS A 80 18.29 -13.42 4.58
C LYS A 80 17.83 -14.76 5.20
N GLU A 81 16.51 -14.98 5.29
CA GLU A 81 15.96 -16.19 5.94
C GLU A 81 15.85 -17.39 4.99
N PHE A 82 15.54 -17.15 3.71
CA PHE A 82 15.16 -18.21 2.79
C PHE A 82 16.30 -18.72 1.89
N SER A 83 17.32 -17.88 1.63
CA SER A 83 18.35 -18.15 0.62
C SER A 83 19.66 -18.60 1.24
N ASP A 84 20.30 -19.60 0.63
CA ASP A 84 21.65 -20.06 1.00
C ASP A 84 22.73 -19.15 0.39
N GLN A 85 22.47 -18.65 -0.83
CA GLN A 85 23.34 -17.74 -1.58
C GLN A 85 22.52 -16.58 -2.12
N VAL A 86 23.16 -15.43 -2.29
CA VAL A 86 22.56 -14.22 -2.83
C VAL A 86 23.38 -13.64 -3.98
N CYS A 87 22.67 -13.13 -4.99
CA CYS A 87 23.22 -12.31 -6.06
C CYS A 87 22.52 -10.96 -6.04
N VAL A 88 23.25 -9.87 -5.80
CA VAL A 88 22.73 -8.50 -5.85
C VAL A 88 22.90 -7.97 -7.28
N MET A 89 21.80 -7.47 -7.86
CA MET A 89 21.79 -6.93 -9.22
C MET A 89 21.52 -5.43 -9.21
N GLN A 90 22.25 -4.71 -10.07
CA GLN A 90 22.02 -3.30 -10.37
C GLN A 90 22.25 -3.06 -11.88
N ASP A 91 21.34 -2.34 -12.53
CA ASP A 91 21.42 -1.97 -13.96
C ASP A 91 21.74 -3.18 -14.88
N GLY A 92 21.08 -4.32 -14.60
CA GLY A 92 21.23 -5.55 -15.40
C GLY A 92 22.53 -6.32 -15.15
N LYS A 93 23.36 -5.93 -14.16
CA LYS A 93 24.63 -6.59 -13.82
C LYS A 93 24.59 -7.12 -12.39
N ILE A 94 25.25 -8.27 -12.17
CA ILE A 94 25.53 -8.75 -10.81
C ILE A 94 26.67 -7.88 -10.26
N VAL A 95 26.40 -7.16 -9.18
CA VAL A 95 27.36 -6.27 -8.52
C VAL A 95 28.03 -6.91 -7.30
N GLU A 96 27.33 -7.86 -6.67
CA GLU A 96 27.87 -8.64 -5.56
C GLU A 96 27.18 -10.00 -5.50
N GLN A 97 27.94 -11.06 -5.11
CA GLN A 97 27.42 -12.39 -4.91
C GLN A 97 28.20 -13.15 -3.83
N GLY A 98 27.52 -14.05 -3.12
CA GLY A 98 28.17 -14.86 -2.08
C GLY A 98 27.17 -15.60 -1.21
N ASN A 99 27.68 -16.18 -0.13
CA ASN A 99 26.84 -16.73 0.92
C ASN A 99 25.99 -15.63 1.56
N THR A 100 24.74 -15.91 1.82
CA THR A 100 23.80 -14.91 2.35
C THR A 100 24.32 -14.26 3.63
N SER A 101 24.82 -15.02 4.59
CA SER A 101 25.41 -14.48 5.83
C SER A 101 26.54 -13.50 5.55
N THR A 102 27.47 -13.85 4.67
CA THR A 102 28.66 -12.99 4.35
C THR A 102 28.25 -11.67 3.70
N VAL A 103 27.33 -11.72 2.73
CA VAL A 103 26.90 -10.50 2.01
C VAL A 103 26.09 -9.58 2.92
N PHE A 104 25.30 -10.12 3.86
CA PHE A 104 24.51 -9.34 4.79
C PHE A 104 25.31 -8.75 5.94
N GLU A 105 26.32 -9.47 6.46
CA GLU A 105 27.16 -9.01 7.57
C GLU A 105 28.29 -8.09 7.10
N ASN A 106 28.90 -8.37 5.93
CA ASN A 106 30.06 -7.65 5.40
C ASN A 106 29.86 -7.32 3.92
N PRO A 107 28.89 -6.46 3.55
CA PRO A 107 28.66 -6.07 2.17
C PRO A 107 29.85 -5.29 1.62
N SER A 108 30.39 -5.71 0.48
CA SER A 108 31.55 -5.09 -0.15
C SER A 108 31.18 -4.00 -1.15
N HIS A 109 30.05 -4.17 -1.85
CA HIS A 109 29.63 -3.22 -2.88
C HIS A 109 28.81 -2.05 -2.30
N PRO A 110 29.08 -0.78 -2.69
CA PRO A 110 28.35 0.38 -2.16
C PRO A 110 26.83 0.33 -2.35
N TYR A 111 26.38 -0.27 -3.44
CA TYR A 111 24.95 -0.45 -3.71
C TYR A 111 24.32 -1.43 -2.71
N THR A 112 24.99 -2.55 -2.40
CA THR A 112 24.52 -3.53 -1.38
C THR A 112 24.46 -2.87 -0.01
N GLN A 113 25.49 -2.11 0.37
CA GLN A 113 25.51 -1.33 1.62
C GLN A 113 24.32 -0.36 1.69
N LYS A 114 24.07 0.37 0.60
CA LYS A 114 22.91 1.27 0.51
C LYS A 114 21.58 0.54 0.65
N LEU A 115 21.43 -0.64 0.02
CA LEU A 115 20.20 -1.46 0.10
C LEU A 115 19.97 -1.97 1.53
N LEU A 116 21.01 -2.47 2.20
CA LEU A 116 20.91 -3.02 3.55
C LEU A 116 20.67 -1.94 4.61
N ASN A 117 21.30 -0.76 4.45
CA ASN A 117 21.14 0.38 5.35
C ASN A 117 19.85 1.18 5.08
N ALA A 118 19.11 0.84 4.03
CA ALA A 118 17.89 1.52 3.64
C ALA A 118 16.70 1.06 4.48
N GLU A 119 16.73 1.28 5.80
CA GLU A 119 15.59 1.08 6.68
C GLU A 119 14.95 2.42 7.06
N PRO A 120 13.61 2.51 6.93
CA PRO A 120 12.90 3.70 7.40
C PRO A 120 13.03 3.83 8.91
N GLN A 121 13.57 4.96 9.38
CA GLN A 121 13.68 5.22 10.82
C GLN A 121 12.29 5.39 11.46
N PRO A 122 12.09 4.88 12.69
CA PRO A 122 10.85 5.10 13.43
C PRO A 122 10.55 6.60 13.56
N LYS A 123 9.27 6.96 13.54
CA LYS A 123 8.84 8.34 13.76
C LYS A 123 8.89 8.65 15.25
N GLU A 124 9.39 9.84 15.61
CA GLU A 124 9.35 10.33 16.99
C GLU A 124 7.91 10.66 17.41
N ASN A 125 7.61 10.48 18.69
CA ASN A 125 6.26 10.72 19.21
C ASN A 125 5.90 12.21 19.16
N ILE A 126 4.66 12.50 18.79
CA ILE A 126 4.13 13.88 18.80
C ILE A 126 3.74 14.25 20.24
N ASN A 127 4.31 15.36 20.72
CA ASN A 127 3.88 16.04 21.93
C ASN A 127 3.04 17.27 21.55
N GLY A 128 1.71 17.22 21.67
CA GLY A 128 0.84 18.35 21.37
C GLY A 128 -0.64 18.09 21.65
N GLU A 129 -1.43 19.18 21.63
CA GLU A 129 -2.90 19.07 21.72
C GLU A 129 -3.47 18.35 20.48
N LEU A 130 -4.27 17.33 20.73
CA LEU A 130 -4.89 16.50 19.70
C LEU A 130 -6.24 17.11 19.29
N ASN A 131 -6.24 17.87 18.21
CA ASN A 131 -7.47 18.43 17.63
C ASN A 131 -8.00 17.49 16.54
N PRO A 132 -9.23 16.94 16.67
CA PRO A 132 -9.79 16.03 15.67
C PRO A 132 -10.03 16.77 14.35
N LEU A 133 -9.59 16.15 13.25
CA LEU A 133 -9.88 16.58 11.88
C LEU A 133 -11.02 15.77 11.28
N ILE A 134 -10.99 14.43 11.50
CA ILE A 134 -12.02 13.49 11.09
C ILE A 134 -12.52 12.77 12.35
N GLU A 135 -13.83 12.73 12.52
CA GLU A 135 -14.51 11.99 13.59
C GLU A 135 -15.46 11.00 12.93
N ILE A 136 -15.36 9.73 13.30
CA ILE A 136 -16.17 8.65 12.76
C ILE A 136 -16.91 7.98 13.91
N ASP A 137 -18.22 7.83 13.75
CA ASP A 137 -19.09 7.22 14.74
C ASP A 137 -19.99 6.16 14.09
N GLY A 138 -19.87 4.91 14.55
CA GLY A 138 -20.69 3.78 14.15
C GLY A 138 -20.67 3.47 12.65
N LEU A 139 -19.52 3.62 11.98
CA LEU A 139 -19.41 3.45 10.52
C LEU A 139 -19.62 2.00 10.11
N ASN A 140 -20.57 1.78 9.20
CA ASN A 140 -20.85 0.49 8.60
C ASN A 140 -20.86 0.57 7.07
N VAL A 141 -20.25 -0.42 6.41
CA VAL A 141 -20.24 -0.50 4.94
C VAL A 141 -20.67 -1.88 4.48
N PHE A 142 -21.63 -1.92 3.57
CA PHE A 142 -22.18 -3.14 3.00
C PHE A 142 -22.00 -3.18 1.50
N TYR A 143 -21.53 -4.31 0.98
CA TYR A 143 -21.52 -4.60 -0.45
C TYR A 143 -22.61 -5.60 -0.82
N THR A 144 -23.31 -5.36 -1.91
CA THR A 144 -24.28 -6.31 -2.45
C THR A 144 -23.53 -7.39 -3.24
N MET A 145 -23.63 -8.64 -2.80
CA MET A 145 -23.03 -9.79 -3.48
C MET A 145 -24.01 -10.36 -4.53
N PRO A 146 -23.51 -10.78 -5.71
CA PRO A 146 -24.31 -11.53 -6.66
C PRO A 146 -24.86 -12.78 -5.99
N SER A 147 -26.19 -12.97 -6.00
CA SER A 147 -26.83 -14.17 -5.48
C SER A 147 -27.32 -15.03 -6.65
N ILE A 148 -27.17 -16.35 -6.54
CA ILE A 148 -27.74 -17.31 -7.49
C ILE A 148 -29.29 -17.24 -7.48
N ASN A 149 -29.86 -16.82 -6.35
CA ASN A 149 -31.28 -16.61 -6.20
C ASN A 149 -31.60 -15.11 -6.38
N PHE A 150 -32.24 -14.74 -7.48
CA PHE A 150 -32.60 -13.37 -7.87
C PHE A 150 -33.42 -12.62 -6.79
N LEU A 151 -34.03 -13.34 -5.84
CA LEU A 151 -34.89 -12.80 -4.79
C LEU A 151 -34.14 -12.50 -3.46
N LYS A 152 -32.90 -12.99 -3.27
CA LYS A 152 -32.11 -12.73 -2.06
C LYS A 152 -30.84 -11.93 -2.40
N LYS A 153 -30.81 -10.65 -2.03
CA LYS A 153 -29.58 -9.84 -2.06
C LYS A 153 -28.74 -10.21 -0.84
N ASN A 154 -27.70 -11.03 -1.02
CA ASN A 154 -26.72 -11.25 0.04
C ASN A 154 -25.91 -9.98 0.21
N LYS A 155 -25.82 -9.45 1.42
CA LYS A 155 -24.97 -8.30 1.76
C LYS A 155 -23.71 -8.80 2.46
N PHE A 156 -22.55 -8.39 1.98
CA PHE A 156 -21.27 -8.57 2.67
C PHE A 156 -20.99 -7.34 3.52
N HIS A 157 -20.81 -7.52 4.84
CA HIS A 157 -20.53 -6.46 5.79
C HIS A 157 -19.02 -6.25 5.88
N ALA A 158 -18.49 -5.28 5.14
CA ALA A 158 -17.07 -5.05 4.96
C ALA A 158 -16.44 -4.19 6.05
N VAL A 159 -17.18 -3.20 6.60
CA VAL A 159 -16.78 -2.38 7.75
C VAL A 159 -17.90 -2.45 8.77
N LYS A 160 -17.58 -2.75 10.03
CA LYS A 160 -18.54 -3.14 11.07
C LYS A 160 -18.37 -2.27 12.29
N ASP A 161 -19.26 -1.30 12.45
CA ASP A 161 -19.38 -0.46 13.64
C ASP A 161 -18.04 0.18 14.05
N VAL A 162 -17.39 0.86 13.10
CA VAL A 162 -16.09 1.49 13.31
C VAL A 162 -16.28 2.91 13.80
N SER A 163 -15.71 3.20 14.99
CA SER A 163 -15.63 4.55 15.54
C SER A 163 -14.16 4.90 15.82
N LEU A 164 -13.69 6.06 15.33
CA LEU A 164 -12.32 6.51 15.51
C LEU A 164 -12.18 8.02 15.25
N ASN A 165 -11.10 8.61 15.76
CA ASN A 165 -10.72 9.99 15.52
C ASN A 165 -9.36 10.05 14.81
N ILE A 166 -9.25 10.96 13.84
CA ILE A 166 -8.01 11.30 13.14
C ILE A 166 -7.66 12.73 13.46
N TYR A 167 -6.46 12.96 13.98
CA TYR A 167 -6.04 14.28 14.46
C TYR A 167 -5.27 15.05 13.40
N LYS A 168 -5.37 16.39 13.47
CA LYS A 168 -4.68 17.30 12.54
C LYS A 168 -3.17 17.12 12.56
N ASN A 169 -2.55 17.20 11.38
CA ASN A 169 -1.10 17.13 11.19
C ASN A 169 -0.47 15.82 11.69
N THR A 170 -1.26 14.75 11.79
CA THR A 170 -0.77 13.44 12.19
C THR A 170 -0.87 12.44 11.04
N THR A 171 -0.10 11.37 11.13
CA THR A 171 -0.25 10.19 10.28
C THR A 171 -0.88 9.06 11.09
N ILE A 172 -2.02 8.58 10.64
CA ILE A 172 -2.65 7.38 11.17
C ILE A 172 -2.27 6.20 10.29
N GLY A 173 -1.61 5.20 10.85
CA GLY A 173 -1.36 3.93 10.20
C GLY A 173 -2.57 3.00 10.33
N LEU A 174 -3.06 2.48 9.23
CA LEU A 174 -4.12 1.46 9.22
C LEU A 174 -3.57 0.14 8.71
N VAL A 175 -3.47 -0.85 9.60
CA VAL A 175 -2.86 -2.16 9.33
C VAL A 175 -3.85 -3.30 9.49
N GLY A 176 -3.55 -4.45 8.90
CA GLY A 176 -4.36 -5.68 8.98
C GLY A 176 -4.20 -6.53 7.72
N GLU A 177 -4.68 -7.76 7.76
CA GLU A 177 -4.64 -8.70 6.63
C GLU A 177 -5.39 -8.20 5.40
N SER A 178 -5.08 -8.77 4.22
CA SER A 178 -5.83 -8.49 3.00
C SER A 178 -7.31 -8.88 3.19
N GLY A 179 -8.21 -7.99 2.75
CA GLY A 179 -9.65 -8.19 2.95
C GLY A 179 -10.19 -7.81 4.32
N SER A 180 -9.37 -7.28 5.25
CA SER A 180 -9.85 -6.83 6.57
C SER A 180 -10.76 -5.59 6.53
N GLY A 181 -10.84 -4.89 5.39
CA GLY A 181 -11.73 -3.72 5.19
C GLY A 181 -11.01 -2.36 5.11
N LYS A 182 -9.67 -2.30 5.16
CA LYS A 182 -8.87 -1.06 5.17
C LYS A 182 -9.21 -0.10 4.03
N SER A 183 -9.06 -0.55 2.79
CA SER A 183 -9.35 0.27 1.60
C SER A 183 -10.84 0.65 1.52
N THR A 184 -11.73 -0.20 2.04
CA THR A 184 -13.16 0.12 2.16
C THR A 184 -13.40 1.24 3.14
N LEU A 185 -12.76 1.21 4.31
CA LEU A 185 -12.81 2.29 5.30
C LEU A 185 -12.28 3.60 4.70
N GLY A 186 -11.12 3.57 4.03
CA GLY A 186 -10.57 4.74 3.33
C GLY A 186 -11.53 5.32 2.28
N LYS A 187 -12.15 4.48 1.45
CA LYS A 187 -13.13 4.91 0.45
C LYS A 187 -14.41 5.50 1.08
N ALA A 188 -14.85 4.97 2.22
CA ALA A 188 -15.99 5.52 2.95
C ALA A 188 -15.67 6.91 3.51
N ILE A 189 -14.50 7.10 4.12
CA ILE A 189 -14.03 8.40 4.62
C ILE A 189 -13.89 9.41 3.48
N ALA A 190 -13.39 8.97 2.31
CA ALA A 190 -13.33 9.81 1.10
C ALA A 190 -14.71 10.09 0.47
N ASN A 191 -15.80 9.59 1.05
CA ASN A 191 -17.16 9.71 0.53
C ASN A 191 -17.30 9.22 -0.93
N LEU A 192 -16.58 8.13 -1.26
CA LEU A 192 -16.61 7.48 -2.58
C LEU A 192 -17.58 6.31 -2.65
N ILE A 193 -18.00 5.77 -1.51
CA ILE A 193 -18.94 4.66 -1.39
C ILE A 193 -19.99 4.96 -0.33
N ASN A 194 -21.15 4.29 -0.45
CA ASN A 194 -22.22 4.43 0.55
C ASN A 194 -21.81 3.77 1.87
N PHE A 195 -22.16 4.42 2.97
CA PHE A 195 -21.96 3.95 4.32
C PHE A 195 -23.15 4.29 5.21
N ASP A 196 -23.31 3.59 6.33
CA ASP A 196 -24.18 3.94 7.43
C ASP A 196 -23.33 4.38 8.62
N GLY A 197 -23.86 5.20 9.52
CA GLY A 197 -23.09 5.89 10.57
C GLY A 197 -22.81 7.35 10.22
N LYS A 198 -21.91 7.99 10.98
CA LYS A 198 -21.57 9.40 10.84
C LYS A 198 -20.08 9.58 10.59
N ILE A 199 -19.76 10.53 9.72
CA ILE A 199 -18.40 11.03 9.52
C ILE A 199 -18.48 12.55 9.59
N ALA A 200 -17.67 13.16 10.46
CA ALA A 200 -17.53 14.61 10.54
C ALA A 200 -16.12 15.03 10.11
N PHE A 201 -16.01 16.16 9.43
CA PHE A 201 -14.78 16.84 9.06
C PHE A 201 -14.75 18.22 9.71
N ASN A 202 -13.73 18.49 10.52
CA ASN A 202 -13.66 19.73 11.30
C ASN A 202 -14.92 20.00 12.13
N GLY A 203 -15.49 18.97 12.76
CA GLY A 203 -16.73 19.06 13.55
C GLY A 203 -18.03 19.19 12.72
N GLN A 204 -17.96 19.23 11.38
CA GLN A 204 -19.14 19.28 10.53
C GLN A 204 -19.42 17.92 9.88
N GLU A 205 -20.63 17.40 10.07
CA GLU A 205 -21.05 16.12 9.50
C GLU A 205 -21.00 16.18 7.95
N ILE A 206 -20.36 15.19 7.35
CA ILE A 206 -20.25 15.07 5.90
C ILE A 206 -21.55 14.54 5.33
N ALA A 207 -22.30 15.39 4.64
CA ALA A 207 -23.45 14.93 3.88
C ALA A 207 -23.02 14.02 2.73
N LYS A 208 -23.75 12.91 2.51
CA LYS A 208 -23.46 11.89 1.47
C LYS A 208 -23.35 12.48 0.04
N SER A 209 -23.90 13.67 -0.20
CA SER A 209 -23.87 14.37 -1.50
C SER A 209 -22.91 15.56 -1.55
N SER A 210 -22.13 15.83 -0.50
CA SER A 210 -21.27 17.01 -0.45
C SER A 210 -20.13 16.93 -1.46
N LYS A 211 -20.14 17.84 -2.45
CA LYS A 211 -19.05 18.00 -3.41
C LYS A 211 -17.86 18.76 -2.83
N ASP A 212 -18.08 19.64 -1.86
CA ASP A 212 -17.04 20.50 -1.31
C ASP A 212 -16.02 19.74 -0.48
N ILE A 213 -16.44 18.66 0.20
CA ILE A 213 -15.54 17.82 0.99
C ILE A 213 -14.45 17.17 0.13
N LYS A 214 -14.75 16.89 -1.16
CA LYS A 214 -13.81 16.26 -2.09
C LYS A 214 -12.58 17.12 -2.41
N LYS A 215 -12.61 18.42 -2.13
CA LYS A 215 -11.43 19.30 -2.22
C LYS A 215 -10.49 19.05 -1.04
N HIS A 216 -11.05 18.79 0.13
CA HIS A 216 -10.33 18.71 1.40
C HIS A 216 -9.86 17.29 1.74
N ILE A 217 -10.55 16.28 1.21
CA ILE A 217 -10.20 14.86 1.39
C ILE A 217 -9.84 14.27 0.03
N GLN A 218 -8.58 13.87 -0.11
CA GLN A 218 -8.06 13.27 -1.33
C GLN A 218 -7.58 11.84 -1.07
N ILE A 219 -7.57 11.00 -2.11
CA ILE A 219 -7.11 9.62 -2.03
C ILE A 219 -6.09 9.33 -3.13
N VAL A 220 -4.99 8.72 -2.73
CA VAL A 220 -4.00 8.10 -3.63
C VAL A 220 -4.24 6.59 -3.59
N PHE A 221 -4.57 6.01 -4.73
CA PHE A 221 -4.91 4.59 -4.84
C PHE A 221 -3.67 3.70 -4.96
N GLN A 222 -3.81 2.45 -4.59
CA GLN A 222 -2.80 1.39 -4.63
C GLN A 222 -2.18 1.20 -6.03
N ASP A 223 -2.99 1.27 -7.09
CA ASP A 223 -2.54 1.10 -8.47
C ASP A 223 -2.43 2.46 -9.17
N PRO A 224 -1.22 3.04 -9.28
CA PRO A 224 -1.02 4.29 -10.01
C PRO A 224 -1.29 4.12 -11.51
N TYR A 225 -1.10 2.91 -12.07
CA TYR A 225 -1.36 2.61 -13.48
C TYR A 225 -2.85 2.73 -13.81
N GLY A 226 -3.70 2.09 -13.02
CA GLY A 226 -5.14 2.12 -13.20
C GLY A 226 -5.78 3.46 -12.81
N SER A 227 -5.07 4.27 -12.02
CA SER A 227 -5.57 5.56 -11.53
C SER A 227 -5.25 6.75 -12.44
N LEU A 228 -4.23 6.65 -13.30
CA LEU A 228 -3.83 7.70 -14.23
C LEU A 228 -4.37 7.41 -15.63
N SER A 229 -5.03 8.38 -16.25
CA SER A 229 -5.55 8.23 -17.62
C SER A 229 -4.39 8.07 -18.63
N PRO A 230 -4.29 6.95 -19.37
CA PRO A 230 -3.21 6.75 -20.33
C PRO A 230 -3.29 7.66 -21.56
N ARG A 231 -4.40 8.38 -21.72
CA ARG A 231 -4.69 9.26 -22.88
C ARG A 231 -4.45 10.74 -22.57
N MET A 232 -4.11 11.08 -21.35
CA MET A 232 -3.87 12.46 -20.89
C MET A 232 -2.38 12.63 -20.58
N THR A 233 -1.86 13.81 -20.82
CA THR A 233 -0.51 14.21 -20.40
C THR A 233 -0.44 14.37 -18.88
N VAL A 234 0.76 14.33 -18.31
CA VAL A 234 0.96 14.53 -16.87
C VAL A 234 0.38 15.88 -16.41
N GLY A 235 0.58 16.95 -17.17
CA GLY A 235 0.03 18.26 -16.85
C GLY A 235 -1.50 18.29 -16.84
N GLU A 236 -2.14 17.57 -17.78
CA GLU A 236 -3.61 17.45 -17.83
C GLU A 236 -4.14 16.63 -16.66
N ILE A 237 -3.49 15.50 -16.33
CA ILE A 237 -3.87 14.63 -15.20
C ILE A 237 -3.80 15.40 -13.88
N VAL A 238 -2.68 16.09 -13.62
CA VAL A 238 -2.49 16.85 -12.39
C VAL A 238 -3.45 18.02 -12.33
N GLY A 239 -3.69 18.72 -13.46
CA GLY A 239 -4.57 19.89 -13.53
C GLY A 239 -6.07 19.59 -13.59
N GLU A 240 -6.50 18.33 -13.77
CA GLU A 240 -7.90 17.95 -13.96
C GLU A 240 -8.81 18.47 -12.83
N GLY A 241 -8.41 18.30 -11.59
CA GLY A 241 -9.16 18.73 -10.43
C GLY A 241 -9.32 20.26 -10.34
N LEU A 242 -8.35 21.03 -10.83
CA LEU A 242 -8.43 22.50 -10.83
C LEU A 242 -9.58 22.98 -11.72
N GLY A 243 -9.74 22.40 -12.90
CA GLY A 243 -10.82 22.77 -13.83
C GLY A 243 -12.22 22.46 -13.29
N VAL A 244 -12.35 21.44 -12.45
CA VAL A 244 -13.64 21.02 -11.87
C VAL A 244 -14.01 21.83 -10.63
N HIS A 245 -13.04 22.15 -9.78
CA HIS A 245 -13.27 22.65 -8.44
C HIS A 245 -12.89 24.13 -8.22
N PHE A 246 -12.11 24.72 -9.13
CA PHE A 246 -11.62 26.09 -8.99
C PHE A 246 -11.88 26.89 -10.27
N ARG A 247 -12.15 28.19 -10.11
CA ARG A 247 -12.27 29.14 -11.22
C ARG A 247 -10.95 29.91 -11.37
N LEU A 248 -9.94 29.25 -11.99
CA LEU A 248 -8.62 29.83 -12.18
C LEU A 248 -8.38 30.23 -13.62
N SER A 249 -7.60 31.29 -13.82
CA SER A 249 -7.03 31.60 -15.14
C SER A 249 -6.06 30.50 -15.59
N LYS A 250 -5.81 30.39 -16.90
CA LYS A 250 -4.85 29.45 -17.46
C LYS A 250 -3.45 29.65 -16.87
N LYS A 251 -3.03 30.88 -16.62
CA LYS A 251 -1.74 31.21 -16.02
C LYS A 251 -1.61 30.69 -14.58
N GLU A 252 -2.64 30.91 -13.76
CA GLU A 252 -2.70 30.44 -12.37
C GLU A 252 -2.71 28.91 -12.30
N SER A 253 -3.51 28.25 -13.15
CA SER A 253 -3.57 26.78 -13.23
C SER A 253 -2.20 26.23 -13.61
N THR A 254 -1.53 26.78 -14.62
CA THR A 254 -0.19 26.37 -15.04
C THR A 254 0.82 26.55 -13.91
N SER A 255 0.82 27.69 -13.23
CA SER A 255 1.74 27.95 -12.11
C SER A 255 1.55 26.96 -10.95
N ARG A 256 0.30 26.61 -10.61
CA ARG A 256 0.03 25.59 -9.58
C ARG A 256 0.49 24.20 -10.00
N ILE A 257 0.26 23.81 -11.27
CA ILE A 257 0.72 22.54 -11.81
C ILE A 257 2.24 22.47 -11.73
N ASP A 258 2.95 23.50 -12.19
CA ASP A 258 4.40 23.55 -12.20
C ASP A 258 4.98 23.46 -10.79
N LYS A 259 4.39 24.19 -9.81
CA LYS A 259 4.79 24.10 -8.41
C LYS A 259 4.66 22.67 -7.88
N VAL A 260 3.47 22.07 -8.00
CA VAL A 260 3.22 20.74 -7.42
C VAL A 260 4.07 19.66 -8.09
N LEU A 261 4.32 19.74 -9.41
CA LEU A 261 5.23 18.83 -10.10
C LEU A 261 6.67 18.95 -9.57
N THR A 262 7.12 20.17 -9.30
CA THR A 262 8.42 20.43 -8.67
C THR A 262 8.49 19.86 -7.27
N ASP A 263 7.46 20.08 -6.44
CA ASP A 263 7.37 19.59 -5.06
C ASP A 263 7.41 18.06 -4.97
N VAL A 264 6.86 17.34 -5.96
CA VAL A 264 6.96 15.88 -6.02
C VAL A 264 8.22 15.37 -6.76
N GLY A 265 9.11 16.27 -7.21
CA GLY A 265 10.34 15.92 -7.89
C GLY A 265 10.15 15.38 -9.31
N ILE A 266 9.15 15.90 -10.06
CA ILE A 266 8.93 15.63 -11.48
C ILE A 266 9.43 16.83 -12.29
N GLU A 267 10.30 16.58 -13.26
CA GLU A 267 10.84 17.63 -14.14
C GLU A 267 9.75 18.30 -14.98
N LEU A 268 9.72 19.61 -15.02
CA LEU A 268 8.73 20.39 -15.77
C LEU A 268 8.75 20.12 -17.28
N SER A 269 9.94 19.77 -17.84
CA SER A 269 10.09 19.32 -19.22
C SER A 269 9.26 18.09 -19.55
N SER A 270 8.91 17.29 -18.56
CA SER A 270 8.12 16.06 -18.68
C SER A 270 6.62 16.27 -18.56
N LYS A 271 6.15 17.50 -18.34
CA LYS A 271 4.72 17.82 -18.17
C LYS A 271 3.82 17.38 -19.33
N ASN A 272 4.37 17.38 -20.54
CA ASN A 272 3.64 17.02 -21.77
C ASN A 272 3.77 15.54 -22.14
N LYS A 273 4.49 14.73 -21.33
CA LYS A 273 4.61 13.28 -21.52
C LYS A 273 3.38 12.55 -20.98
N TYR A 274 3.22 11.31 -21.44
CA TYR A 274 2.13 10.42 -21.01
C TYR A 274 2.60 9.49 -19.87
N PRO A 275 1.68 8.99 -19.03
CA PRO A 275 2.04 8.12 -17.89
C PRO A 275 2.89 6.91 -18.24
N HIS A 276 2.71 6.31 -19.43
CA HIS A 276 3.46 5.12 -19.83
C HIS A 276 4.96 5.39 -20.08
N GLU A 277 5.38 6.66 -20.21
CA GLU A 277 6.77 7.07 -20.40
C GLU A 277 7.55 7.19 -19.07
N PHE A 278 6.89 6.95 -17.93
CA PHE A 278 7.46 7.11 -16.59
C PHE A 278 7.64 5.77 -15.88
N SER A 279 8.64 5.69 -14.99
CA SER A 279 8.83 4.57 -14.08
C SER A 279 7.68 4.44 -13.06
N GLY A 280 7.57 3.30 -12.38
CA GLY A 280 6.57 3.08 -11.34
C GLY A 280 6.60 4.14 -10.24
N GLY A 281 7.78 4.47 -9.73
CA GLY A 281 7.96 5.50 -8.71
C GLY A 281 7.61 6.91 -9.19
N GLN A 282 7.93 7.25 -10.44
CA GLN A 282 7.53 8.52 -11.03
C GLN A 282 6.01 8.62 -11.22
N ARG A 283 5.34 7.54 -11.63
CA ARG A 283 3.87 7.50 -11.71
C ARG A 283 3.23 7.69 -10.35
N GLN A 284 3.82 7.10 -9.30
CA GLN A 284 3.35 7.30 -7.93
C GLN A 284 3.46 8.77 -7.52
N ARG A 285 4.57 9.44 -7.82
CA ARG A 285 4.76 10.88 -7.59
C ARG A 285 3.72 11.72 -8.35
N ILE A 286 3.38 11.36 -9.59
CA ILE A 286 2.32 12.01 -10.36
C ILE A 286 0.94 11.80 -9.72
N ALA A 287 0.64 10.61 -9.19
CA ALA A 287 -0.61 10.35 -8.47
C ALA A 287 -0.71 11.15 -7.16
N ILE A 288 0.40 11.32 -6.46
CA ILE A 288 0.51 12.20 -5.29
C ILE A 288 0.27 13.67 -5.71
N ALA A 289 0.94 14.14 -6.78
CA ALA A 289 0.77 15.50 -7.30
C ALA A 289 -0.68 15.82 -7.66
N ARG A 290 -1.38 14.88 -8.32
CA ARG A 290 -2.81 15.01 -8.67
C ARG A 290 -3.70 15.23 -7.44
N SER A 291 -3.37 14.59 -6.31
CA SER A 291 -4.10 14.77 -5.05
C SER A 291 -3.67 16.07 -4.35
N LEU A 292 -2.37 16.36 -4.33
CA LEU A 292 -1.78 17.51 -3.64
C LEU A 292 -2.21 18.85 -4.23
N ILE A 293 -2.43 18.93 -5.55
CA ILE A 293 -2.82 20.18 -6.24
C ILE A 293 -4.14 20.77 -5.74
N MET A 294 -4.99 19.93 -5.15
CA MET A 294 -6.25 20.33 -4.55
C MET A 294 -6.06 21.07 -3.23
N ASN A 295 -4.83 21.12 -2.70
CA ASN A 295 -4.47 21.63 -1.37
C ASN A 295 -5.37 21.00 -0.28
N PRO A 296 -5.38 19.67 -0.15
CA PRO A 296 -6.24 18.98 0.80
C PRO A 296 -5.78 19.21 2.23
N ALA A 297 -6.67 19.04 3.20
CA ALA A 297 -6.32 18.96 4.62
C ALA A 297 -6.04 17.49 5.04
N PHE A 298 -6.58 16.54 4.29
CA PHE A 298 -6.49 15.12 4.59
C PHE A 298 -6.24 14.29 3.33
N MET A 299 -5.24 13.42 3.38
CA MET A 299 -4.94 12.48 2.28
C MET A 299 -4.99 11.04 2.78
N ILE A 300 -5.72 10.23 2.06
CA ILE A 300 -5.75 8.77 2.24
C ILE A 300 -4.75 8.18 1.26
N LEU A 301 -3.78 7.46 1.78
CA LEU A 301 -2.71 6.82 1.03
C LEU A 301 -2.95 5.29 1.10
N ASP A 302 -3.63 4.74 0.08
CA ASP A 302 -4.00 3.31 0.05
C ASP A 302 -2.88 2.51 -0.62
N GLU A 303 -2.01 1.90 0.19
CA GLU A 303 -0.83 1.12 -0.22
C GLU A 303 0.07 1.86 -1.23
N PRO A 304 0.51 3.10 -0.95
CA PRO A 304 1.15 3.96 -1.96
C PRO A 304 2.52 3.47 -2.41
N THR A 305 3.10 2.47 -1.77
CA THR A 305 4.45 1.97 -2.06
C THR A 305 4.52 0.47 -2.33
N SER A 306 3.38 -0.24 -2.35
CA SER A 306 3.35 -1.71 -2.41
C SER A 306 3.86 -2.32 -3.71
N ALA A 307 3.86 -1.55 -4.82
CA ALA A 307 4.34 -1.99 -6.14
C ALA A 307 5.73 -1.44 -6.49
N LEU A 308 6.45 -0.87 -5.51
CA LEU A 308 7.74 -0.21 -5.73
C LEU A 308 8.87 -1.04 -5.09
N ASP A 309 10.03 -1.04 -5.74
CA ASP A 309 11.23 -1.59 -5.13
C ASP A 309 11.64 -0.79 -3.88
N ARG A 310 12.45 -1.41 -2.99
CA ARG A 310 12.80 -0.87 -1.68
C ARG A 310 13.43 0.53 -1.75
N SER A 311 14.29 0.78 -2.73
CA SER A 311 14.98 2.05 -2.87
C SER A 311 14.03 3.19 -3.27
N ILE A 312 13.13 2.93 -4.19
CA ILE A 312 12.08 3.87 -4.62
C ILE A 312 11.02 4.05 -3.52
N GLN A 313 10.66 2.97 -2.80
CA GLN A 313 9.76 3.02 -1.65
C GLN A 313 10.21 4.06 -0.63
N ILE A 314 11.50 4.04 -0.23
CA ILE A 314 12.07 4.98 0.73
C ILE A 314 12.04 6.41 0.19
N GLN A 315 12.35 6.62 -1.08
CA GLN A 315 12.26 7.94 -1.70
C GLN A 315 10.82 8.51 -1.66
N VAL A 316 9.82 7.68 -1.90
CA VAL A 316 8.40 8.09 -1.83
C VAL A 316 7.98 8.34 -0.39
N ILE A 317 8.45 7.54 0.58
CA ILE A 317 8.19 7.76 2.02
C ILE A 317 8.77 9.11 2.48
N ASN A 318 10.04 9.40 2.14
CA ASN A 318 10.67 10.67 2.49
C ASN A 318 9.94 11.85 1.83
N LEU A 319 9.60 11.73 0.55
CA LEU A 319 8.78 12.73 -0.14
C LEU A 319 7.45 13.00 0.58
N LEU A 320 6.75 11.95 1.04
CA LEU A 320 5.48 12.10 1.77
C LEU A 320 5.68 12.78 3.12
N LYS A 321 6.80 12.54 3.83
CA LYS A 321 7.16 13.26 5.05
C LYS A 321 7.41 14.74 4.77
N ASP A 322 8.22 15.07 3.76
CA ASP A 322 8.52 16.44 3.38
C ASP A 322 7.24 17.22 2.99
N ILE A 323 6.37 16.59 2.18
CA ILE A 323 5.07 17.15 1.81
C ILE A 323 4.15 17.31 3.02
N GLN A 324 4.14 16.36 3.96
CA GLN A 324 3.35 16.47 5.20
C GLN A 324 3.75 17.70 5.99
N ASP A 325 5.05 17.93 6.14
CA ASP A 325 5.61 19.04 6.91
C ASP A 325 5.39 20.40 6.23
N GLU A 326 5.57 20.47 4.90
CA GLU A 326 5.38 21.70 4.14
C GLU A 326 3.90 22.13 4.08
N TYR A 327 3.01 21.17 3.78
CA TYR A 327 1.59 21.45 3.56
C TYR A 327 0.72 21.23 4.81
N LYS A 328 1.32 20.84 5.95
CA LYS A 328 0.63 20.52 7.21
C LYS A 328 -0.51 19.51 7.01
N LEU A 329 -0.23 18.44 6.27
CA LEU A 329 -1.20 17.43 5.89
C LEU A 329 -1.47 16.44 7.03
N THR A 330 -2.68 15.94 7.05
CA THR A 330 -3.05 14.77 7.86
C THR A 330 -3.15 13.57 6.94
N TYR A 331 -2.58 12.42 7.34
CA TYR A 331 -2.59 11.20 6.55
C TYR A 331 -3.36 10.07 7.22
N LEU A 332 -4.12 9.32 6.42
CA LEU A 332 -4.46 7.93 6.70
C LEU A 332 -3.59 7.06 5.79
N PHE A 333 -2.58 6.42 6.36
CA PHE A 333 -1.62 5.61 5.64
C PHE A 333 -1.99 4.13 5.79
N ILE A 334 -2.44 3.51 4.70
CA ILE A 334 -2.81 2.09 4.65
C ILE A 334 -1.63 1.34 4.05
N SER A 335 -1.11 0.35 4.77
CA SER A 335 -0.06 -0.54 4.25
C SER A 335 -0.10 -1.90 4.95
N HIS A 336 0.41 -2.91 4.27
CA HIS A 336 0.72 -4.20 4.86
C HIS A 336 2.20 -4.30 5.30
N ASP A 337 3.06 -3.35 4.88
CA ASP A 337 4.45 -3.25 5.33
C ASP A 337 4.52 -2.51 6.68
N LEU A 338 4.71 -3.28 7.75
CA LEU A 338 4.74 -2.75 9.12
C LEU A 338 5.99 -1.90 9.40
N LYS A 339 7.11 -2.09 8.68
CA LYS A 339 8.29 -1.21 8.78
C LYS A 339 7.97 0.20 8.27
N VAL A 340 7.26 0.28 7.15
CA VAL A 340 6.79 1.55 6.59
C VAL A 340 5.80 2.23 7.55
N ILE A 341 4.84 1.48 8.07
CA ILE A 341 3.87 2.00 9.05
C ILE A 341 4.59 2.56 10.28
N ARG A 342 5.57 1.83 10.85
CA ARG A 342 6.34 2.30 12.00
C ARG A 342 7.08 3.61 11.74
N SER A 343 7.56 3.81 10.51
CA SER A 343 8.31 5.01 10.14
C SER A 343 7.46 6.22 9.79
N MET A 344 6.19 6.01 9.48
CA MET A 344 5.28 7.07 9.02
C MET A 344 4.28 7.49 10.10
N SER A 345 3.85 6.55 10.96
CA SER A 345 2.63 6.70 11.74
C SER A 345 2.88 7.20 13.15
N ASP A 346 2.06 8.15 13.59
CA ASP A 346 1.97 8.62 14.96
C ASP A 346 1.04 7.73 15.78
N TYR A 347 -0.08 7.31 15.17
CA TYR A 347 -1.08 6.41 15.74
C TYR A 347 -1.32 5.24 14.80
N ILE A 348 -1.71 4.10 15.35
CA ILE A 348 -2.03 2.89 14.60
C ILE A 348 -3.43 2.42 14.95
N PHE A 349 -4.17 2.03 13.91
CA PHE A 349 -5.37 1.24 13.99
C PHE A 349 -5.13 -0.13 13.36
N VAL A 350 -5.39 -1.19 14.13
CA VAL A 350 -5.30 -2.58 13.66
C VAL A 350 -6.70 -3.06 13.29
N MET A 351 -6.88 -3.42 12.03
CA MET A 351 -8.19 -3.82 11.51
C MET A 351 -8.24 -5.31 11.20
N LYS A 352 -9.28 -5.99 11.70
CA LYS A 352 -9.54 -7.41 11.45
C LYS A 352 -11.03 -7.63 11.20
N ASP A 353 -11.37 -8.40 10.16
CA ASP A 353 -12.75 -8.82 9.85
C ASP A 353 -13.76 -7.66 9.83
N GLY A 354 -13.34 -6.49 9.38
CA GLY A 354 -14.15 -5.27 9.29
C GLY A 354 -14.22 -4.44 10.57
N LYS A 355 -13.51 -4.79 11.64
CA LYS A 355 -13.49 -4.07 12.93
C LYS A 355 -12.10 -3.56 13.28
N ILE A 356 -12.04 -2.45 14.00
CA ILE A 356 -10.82 -2.04 14.70
C ILE A 356 -10.70 -2.88 15.95
N VAL A 357 -9.63 -3.67 16.06
CA VAL A 357 -9.39 -4.57 17.19
C VAL A 357 -8.40 -4.00 18.19
N GLU A 358 -7.48 -3.14 17.73
CA GLU A 358 -6.54 -2.44 18.60
C GLU A 358 -6.21 -1.07 18.00
N SER A 359 -5.97 -0.08 18.88
CA SER A 359 -5.53 1.25 18.48
C SER A 359 -4.67 1.88 19.57
N GLY A 360 -3.75 2.75 19.18
CA GLY A 360 -2.87 3.45 20.12
C GLY A 360 -1.79 4.25 19.42
N ILE A 361 -0.90 4.83 20.24
CA ILE A 361 0.34 5.46 19.78
C ILE A 361 1.19 4.39 19.08
N SER A 362 1.86 4.76 18.01
CA SER A 362 2.61 3.82 17.17
C SER A 362 3.64 3.02 18.00
N SER A 363 4.47 3.67 18.79
CA SER A 363 5.45 3.02 19.68
C SER A 363 4.80 1.97 20.59
N ASP A 364 3.68 2.32 21.24
CA ASP A 364 3.04 1.46 22.24
C ASP A 364 2.46 0.21 21.60
N VAL A 365 1.82 0.34 20.43
CA VAL A 365 1.24 -0.81 19.72
C VAL A 365 2.32 -1.74 19.17
N PHE A 366 3.47 -1.20 18.74
CA PHE A 366 4.60 -2.03 18.28
C PHE A 366 5.33 -2.73 19.42
N GLU A 367 5.55 -2.06 20.54
CA GLU A 367 6.35 -2.60 21.64
C GLU A 367 5.52 -3.41 22.64
N TYR A 368 4.28 -2.98 22.88
CA TYR A 368 3.38 -3.57 23.88
C TYR A 368 2.00 -3.92 23.32
N PRO A 369 1.91 -4.73 22.24
CA PRO A 369 0.63 -5.11 21.65
C PRO A 369 -0.22 -5.88 22.65
N LYS A 370 -1.49 -5.51 22.78
CA LYS A 370 -2.44 -6.13 23.74
C LYS A 370 -3.18 -7.29 23.10
N GLU A 371 -3.68 -7.09 21.89
CA GLU A 371 -4.51 -8.05 21.18
C GLU A 371 -3.69 -9.24 20.62
N LYS A 372 -4.24 -10.45 20.76
CA LYS A 372 -3.60 -11.68 20.22
C LYS A 372 -3.38 -11.59 18.70
N TYR A 373 -4.26 -10.92 18.00
CA TYR A 373 -4.15 -10.75 16.55
C TYR A 373 -2.99 -9.81 16.21
N THR A 374 -2.88 -8.68 16.89
CA THR A 374 -1.76 -7.73 16.72
C THR A 374 -0.42 -8.38 16.99
N LYS A 375 -0.31 -9.16 18.09
CA LYS A 375 0.90 -9.94 18.41
C LYS A 375 1.29 -10.88 17.28
N LYS A 376 0.32 -11.59 16.70
CA LYS A 376 0.59 -12.49 15.56
C LYS A 376 1.01 -11.73 14.29
N LEU A 377 0.36 -10.60 14.02
CA LEU A 377 0.65 -9.75 12.86
C LEU A 377 2.07 -9.19 12.95
N LEU A 378 2.45 -8.65 14.12
CA LEU A 378 3.78 -8.11 14.39
C LEU A 378 4.84 -9.22 14.37
N ALA A 379 4.60 -10.36 15.03
CA ALA A 379 5.53 -11.49 15.02
C ALA A 379 5.80 -12.03 13.61
N ALA A 380 4.78 -12.07 12.75
CA ALA A 380 4.94 -12.48 11.37
C ALA A 380 5.80 -11.48 10.57
N ALA A 381 5.66 -10.17 10.81
CA ALA A 381 6.45 -9.14 10.16
C ALA A 381 7.88 -9.03 10.71
N LEU A 382 8.06 -9.22 12.02
CA LEU A 382 9.36 -9.18 12.68
C LEU A 382 10.18 -10.45 12.46
N ARG A 383 9.55 -11.58 12.14
CA ARG A 383 10.26 -12.81 11.76
C ARG A 383 11.17 -12.60 10.54
N TYR A 384 10.80 -11.67 9.67
CA TYR A 384 11.57 -11.29 8.47
C TYR A 384 12.27 -9.92 8.62
N ALA A 385 12.20 -9.32 9.82
CA ALA A 385 12.99 -8.16 10.19
C ALA A 385 14.22 -8.68 10.94
N SER A 386 15.34 -8.73 10.27
CA SER A 386 16.62 -8.99 10.92
C SER A 386 17.01 -7.80 11.82
N ASP A 387 17.35 -8.11 13.07
CA ASP A 387 18.19 -7.25 13.89
C ASP A 387 19.51 -6.96 13.19
#